data_6520f920a9432d5e901b567de24691d8
#
_entry.id   6520f920a9432d5e901b567de24691d8
#
_cell.length_a   1.000
_cell.length_b   1.000
_cell.length_c   1.000
_cell.angle_alpha   90.00
_cell.angle_beta   90.00
_cell.angle_gamma   90.00
#
_symmetry.space_group_name_H-M   'P 1'
#
loop_
_entity.id
_entity.type
_entity.pdbx_description
1 polymer ?
#
loop_
_entity_poly.entity_id
_entity_poly.type
_entity_poly.pdbx_seq_one_letter_code
_entity_poly.pdbx_strand_id
1 'polypeptide(L)'
;MGKKKQTTKRRAAAVRRRTVILGIFAALAALIVILVINSLLRRTVEKYDPDIIIDGVFIGETDVSGMTAEEAESAVTAAADQVSGELIVFTLDDGREARATLRELGVSVKDLEKITEQAADYGKKGSLVDRYKILRASEKGGQKTYPVQYQITEASAGEVLRTRMGSILDAPENAAIIRKDGAAVIQEDVPGEALDLEKTVAAVNDLLGSGWDKKGGQVQAVLEEARADIVAEDLEDITDVLGTYSTSYAGSSEGRSKNIGSGAAHINGILLQPGEEISASEQTAPYTEENGYAPAPSYAGNEVVESMGGGICQVTTTLYNALLYAELEITERCEHSMMVSYVDPSRDAAVAEGVKDLKFKNNLENPVYIGAEAGNGTITFYIYGKEYRPSGRTVEYESETLETIEPEHTTYVAVAEKIGTMYTESEGTAGHTAQLWKIVTENGEEISREAVNYSYYLATDRVVAVGTASDDAEETAQMEEAVNTQDEETITAVMNRIAEKRSQKEGGGTQDGEDTEGSGGTEEETDENG
;
A
#
# COMPACT_ATOMS: atom_id res chain seq x y z
N MET A 1 -110.09 25.45 -48.99
CA MET A 1 -109.25 25.25 -47.75
C MET A 1 -107.78 25.05 -48.06
N GLY A 2 -107.26 25.05 -49.27
CA GLY A 2 -105.87 24.72 -49.63
C GLY A 2 -104.87 25.88 -49.59
N LYS A 3 -105.19 27.14 -49.79
CA LYS A 3 -104.25 28.27 -49.90
C LYS A 3 -103.69 28.77 -48.53
N LYS A 4 -104.40 28.63 -47.42
CA LYS A 4 -103.98 29.06 -46.09
C LYS A 4 -102.90 28.11 -45.45
N LYS A 5 -102.92 26.80 -45.77
CA LYS A 5 -101.90 25.82 -45.26
C LYS A 5 -100.55 25.94 -45.97
N GLN A 6 -100.49 26.38 -47.20
CA GLN A 6 -99.25 26.55 -47.96
C GLN A 6 -98.49 27.82 -47.58
N THR A 7 -99.19 28.92 -47.20
CA THR A 7 -98.54 30.15 -46.71
C THR A 7 -97.95 30.00 -45.32
N THR A 8 -98.56 29.19 -44.41
CA THR A 8 -98.05 28.92 -43.05
C THR A 8 -96.83 28.02 -43.12
N LYS A 9 -96.83 26.99 -44.00
CA LYS A 9 -95.59 26.14 -44.19
C LYS A 9 -94.42 26.93 -44.79
N ARG A 10 -94.70 27.86 -45.77
CA ARG A 10 -93.64 28.73 -46.33
C ARG A 10 -93.15 29.76 -45.34
N ARG A 11 -93.95 30.33 -44.44
CA ARG A 11 -93.57 31.22 -43.36
C ARG A 11 -92.77 30.47 -42.30
N ALA A 12 -93.16 29.26 -41.89
CA ALA A 12 -92.43 28.43 -40.96
C ALA A 12 -91.07 27.98 -41.53
N ALA A 13 -91.02 27.63 -42.84
CA ALA A 13 -89.71 27.31 -43.49
C ALA A 13 -88.81 28.54 -43.63
N ALA A 14 -89.34 29.72 -43.88
CA ALA A 14 -88.58 30.98 -43.93
C ALA A 14 -88.04 31.41 -42.55
N VAL A 15 -88.86 31.22 -41.51
CA VAL A 15 -88.43 31.47 -40.12
C VAL A 15 -87.28 30.46 -39.70
N ARG A 16 -87.52 29.18 -40.04
CA ARG A 16 -86.49 28.16 -39.77
C ARG A 16 -85.16 28.39 -40.52
N ARG A 17 -85.29 28.88 -41.80
CA ARG A 17 -84.08 29.24 -42.57
C ARG A 17 -83.39 30.49 -42.01
N ARG A 18 -84.13 31.50 -41.52
CA ARG A 18 -83.59 32.68 -40.86
C ARG A 18 -82.92 32.32 -39.54
N THR A 19 -83.48 31.40 -38.71
CA THR A 19 -82.93 30.94 -37.47
C THR A 19 -81.62 30.14 -37.72
N VAL A 20 -81.57 29.30 -38.75
CA VAL A 20 -80.37 28.57 -39.17
C VAL A 20 -79.26 29.53 -39.65
N ILE A 21 -79.63 30.54 -40.48
CA ILE A 21 -78.67 31.55 -40.96
C ILE A 21 -78.12 32.42 -39.78
N LEU A 22 -79.02 32.85 -38.91
CA LEU A 22 -78.62 33.56 -37.68
C LEU A 22 -77.71 32.68 -36.79
N GLY A 23 -77.99 31.40 -36.66
CA GLY A 23 -77.13 30.45 -35.94
C GLY A 23 -75.74 30.28 -36.57
N ILE A 24 -75.67 30.23 -37.92
CA ILE A 24 -74.41 30.18 -38.67
C ILE A 24 -73.59 31.48 -38.47
N PHE A 25 -74.26 32.65 -38.55
CA PHE A 25 -73.62 33.95 -38.33
C PHE A 25 -73.10 34.07 -36.88
N ALA A 26 -73.86 33.60 -35.88
CA ALA A 26 -73.43 33.58 -34.47
C ALA A 26 -72.26 32.63 -34.27
N ALA A 27 -72.30 31.46 -34.94
CA ALA A 27 -71.17 30.52 -34.89
C ALA A 27 -69.87 31.07 -35.53
N LEU A 28 -70.03 31.74 -36.71
CA LEU A 28 -68.92 32.41 -37.39
C LEU A 28 -68.37 33.57 -36.56
N ALA A 29 -69.22 34.39 -35.94
CA ALA A 29 -68.81 35.47 -35.07
C ALA A 29 -68.09 34.94 -33.84
N ALA A 30 -68.55 33.86 -33.20
CA ALA A 30 -67.90 33.18 -32.12
C ALA A 30 -66.52 32.61 -32.53
N LEU A 31 -66.44 32.00 -33.74
CA LEU A 31 -65.17 31.52 -34.28
C LEU A 31 -64.15 32.64 -34.51
N ILE A 32 -64.61 33.78 -35.08
CA ILE A 32 -63.76 34.97 -35.27
C ILE A 32 -63.26 35.48 -33.92
N VAL A 33 -64.09 35.58 -32.89
CA VAL A 33 -63.74 36.00 -31.56
C VAL A 33 -62.71 35.04 -30.96
N ILE A 34 -62.87 33.72 -31.09
CA ILE A 34 -61.92 32.69 -30.63
C ILE A 34 -60.61 32.86 -31.38
N LEU A 35 -60.60 33.07 -32.70
CA LEU A 35 -59.35 33.26 -33.46
C LEU A 35 -58.61 34.54 -33.05
N VAL A 36 -59.37 35.65 -32.83
CA VAL A 36 -58.77 36.91 -32.34
C VAL A 36 -58.19 36.74 -30.95
N ILE A 37 -58.87 36.06 -30.02
CA ILE A 37 -58.37 35.75 -28.67
C ILE A 37 -57.11 34.88 -28.77
N ASN A 38 -57.19 33.79 -29.57
CA ASN A 38 -56.01 32.95 -29.78
C ASN A 38 -54.79 33.71 -30.35
N SER A 39 -55.06 34.61 -31.34
CA SER A 39 -54.00 35.46 -31.91
C SER A 39 -53.39 36.41 -30.89
N LEU A 40 -54.16 37.02 -30.01
CA LEU A 40 -53.70 37.90 -28.94
C LEU A 40 -52.94 37.14 -27.89
N LEU A 41 -53.43 35.97 -27.49
CA LEU A 41 -52.73 35.10 -26.53
C LEU A 41 -51.37 34.61 -27.09
N ARG A 42 -51.36 34.19 -28.38
CA ARG A 42 -50.13 33.79 -29.07
C ARG A 42 -49.10 34.92 -29.09
N ARG A 43 -49.50 36.13 -29.50
CA ARG A 43 -48.61 37.31 -29.53
C ARG A 43 -47.97 37.60 -28.16
N THR A 44 -48.67 37.37 -27.06
CA THR A 44 -48.16 37.57 -25.72
C THR A 44 -47.19 36.46 -25.33
N VAL A 45 -47.51 35.20 -25.66
CA VAL A 45 -46.68 34.05 -25.32
C VAL A 45 -45.41 33.99 -26.18
N GLU A 46 -45.48 34.37 -27.45
CA GLU A 46 -44.34 34.37 -28.39
C GLU A 46 -43.34 35.50 -28.16
N LYS A 47 -43.62 36.42 -27.23
CA LYS A 47 -42.67 37.42 -26.77
C LYS A 47 -41.52 36.88 -25.92
N TYR A 48 -41.76 35.76 -25.25
CA TYR A 48 -40.80 35.16 -24.32
C TYR A 48 -39.90 34.20 -25.07
N ASP A 49 -38.58 34.35 -24.79
CA ASP A 49 -37.56 33.44 -25.33
C ASP A 49 -37.82 32.02 -24.83
N PRO A 50 -37.87 31.01 -25.70
CA PRO A 50 -38.09 29.62 -25.30
C PRO A 50 -36.99 29.07 -24.42
N ASP A 51 -35.76 29.60 -24.51
CA ASP A 51 -34.61 29.06 -23.80
C ASP A 51 -34.33 29.78 -22.48
N ILE A 52 -34.96 30.93 -22.24
CA ILE A 52 -34.72 31.75 -21.02
C ILE A 52 -35.85 31.56 -20.01
N ILE A 53 -35.48 31.25 -18.77
CA ILE A 53 -36.41 31.12 -17.63
C ILE A 53 -37.12 32.47 -17.39
N ILE A 54 -38.45 32.44 -17.22
CA ILE A 54 -39.24 33.66 -17.00
C ILE A 54 -38.98 34.27 -15.63
N ASP A 55 -39.31 35.56 -15.48
CA ASP A 55 -39.14 36.28 -14.20
C ASP A 55 -39.93 35.63 -13.06
N GLY A 56 -39.41 35.73 -11.84
CA GLY A 56 -40.01 35.25 -10.58
C GLY A 56 -39.91 33.74 -10.39
N VAL A 57 -39.00 33.06 -11.07
CA VAL A 57 -38.74 31.62 -10.86
C VAL A 57 -37.53 31.47 -9.97
N PHE A 58 -37.68 30.67 -8.93
CA PHE A 58 -36.63 30.35 -7.93
C PHE A 58 -36.43 28.85 -7.86
N ILE A 59 -35.15 28.44 -7.66
CA ILE A 59 -34.79 27.09 -7.28
C ILE A 59 -34.15 27.17 -5.90
N GLY A 60 -34.82 26.66 -4.87
CA GLY A 60 -34.51 26.95 -3.49
C GLY A 60 -34.58 28.46 -3.21
N GLU A 61 -33.48 29.04 -2.80
CA GLU A 61 -33.32 30.48 -2.56
C GLU A 61 -32.69 31.21 -3.76
N THR A 62 -32.25 30.46 -4.78
CA THR A 62 -31.57 31.03 -5.96
C THR A 62 -32.59 31.56 -6.94
N ASP A 63 -32.54 32.85 -7.26
CA ASP A 63 -33.30 33.47 -8.35
C ASP A 63 -32.65 33.05 -9.68
N VAL A 64 -33.41 32.31 -10.50
CA VAL A 64 -32.98 31.83 -11.81
C VAL A 64 -33.66 32.55 -12.97
N SER A 65 -34.35 33.66 -12.68
CA SER A 65 -35.02 34.51 -13.67
C SER A 65 -34.02 35.03 -14.70
N GLY A 66 -34.37 34.95 -15.98
CA GLY A 66 -33.51 35.42 -17.07
C GLY A 66 -32.34 34.51 -17.43
N MET A 67 -32.21 33.37 -16.81
CA MET A 67 -31.13 32.37 -17.06
C MET A 67 -31.58 31.32 -18.05
N THR A 68 -30.65 30.71 -18.76
CA THR A 68 -30.86 29.41 -19.44
C THR A 68 -30.91 28.29 -18.40
N ALA A 69 -31.30 27.08 -18.79
CA ALA A 69 -31.28 25.92 -17.91
C ALA A 69 -29.85 25.63 -17.40
N GLU A 70 -28.83 25.73 -18.26
CA GLU A 70 -27.40 25.50 -17.90
C GLU A 70 -26.86 26.57 -16.92
N GLU A 71 -27.22 27.84 -17.16
CA GLU A 71 -26.87 28.93 -16.25
C GLU A 71 -27.54 28.76 -14.88
N ALA A 72 -28.82 28.34 -14.87
CA ALA A 72 -29.53 28.04 -13.63
C ALA A 72 -28.92 26.86 -12.87
N GLU A 73 -28.51 25.80 -13.58
CA GLU A 73 -27.78 24.67 -12.98
C GLU A 73 -26.49 25.12 -12.33
N SER A 74 -25.70 25.91 -13.04
CA SER A 74 -24.44 26.46 -12.52
C SER A 74 -24.67 27.37 -11.29
N ALA A 75 -25.70 28.22 -11.32
CA ALA A 75 -26.04 29.11 -10.21
C ALA A 75 -26.50 28.35 -8.96
N VAL A 76 -27.31 27.31 -9.14
CA VAL A 76 -27.79 26.45 -8.03
C VAL A 76 -26.65 25.60 -7.47
N THR A 77 -25.76 25.09 -8.31
CA THR A 77 -24.57 24.36 -7.88
C THR A 77 -23.66 25.27 -7.03
N ALA A 78 -23.41 26.50 -7.48
CA ALA A 78 -22.64 27.47 -6.71
C ALA A 78 -23.30 27.84 -5.37
N ALA A 79 -24.64 27.84 -5.30
CA ALA A 79 -25.37 28.04 -4.05
C ALA A 79 -25.24 26.84 -3.11
N ALA A 80 -25.13 25.62 -3.64
CA ALA A 80 -24.85 24.41 -2.84
C ALA A 80 -23.48 24.44 -2.17
N ASP A 81 -22.50 25.17 -2.73
CA ASP A 81 -21.18 25.35 -2.10
C ASP A 81 -21.25 26.07 -0.74
N GLN A 82 -22.31 26.83 -0.49
CA GLN A 82 -22.50 27.51 0.81
C GLN A 82 -22.70 26.53 1.96
N VAL A 83 -23.28 25.35 1.70
CA VAL A 83 -23.47 24.29 2.71
C VAL A 83 -22.36 23.25 2.71
N SER A 84 -21.45 23.31 1.74
CA SER A 84 -20.39 22.32 1.57
C SER A 84 -19.40 22.28 2.74
N GLY A 85 -19.24 23.35 3.50
CA GLY A 85 -18.39 23.44 4.69
C GLY A 85 -19.01 22.86 5.97
N GLU A 86 -20.29 22.50 5.95
CA GLU A 86 -20.97 21.96 7.11
C GLU A 86 -20.44 20.57 7.47
N LEU A 87 -20.33 20.31 8.78
CA LEU A 87 -19.71 19.13 9.34
C LEU A 87 -20.77 18.07 9.69
N ILE A 88 -20.58 16.87 9.19
CA ILE A 88 -21.34 15.68 9.58
C ILE A 88 -20.50 14.87 10.58
N VAL A 89 -21.08 14.55 11.72
CA VAL A 89 -20.49 13.71 12.75
C VAL A 89 -21.13 12.33 12.66
N PHE A 90 -20.33 11.33 12.35
CA PHE A 90 -20.73 9.93 12.32
C PHE A 90 -20.45 9.34 13.68
N THR A 91 -21.46 8.76 14.33
CA THR A 91 -21.33 8.14 15.65
C THR A 91 -21.59 6.65 15.59
N LEU A 92 -20.88 5.90 16.42
CA LEU A 92 -21.13 4.50 16.68
C LEU A 92 -21.90 4.32 18.00
N ASP A 93 -22.45 3.14 18.23
CA ASP A 93 -23.23 2.82 19.44
C ASP A 93 -22.41 2.94 20.74
N ASP A 94 -21.11 2.73 20.65
CA ASP A 94 -20.17 2.82 21.79
C ASP A 94 -19.60 4.23 22.01
N GLY A 95 -19.99 5.19 21.17
CA GLY A 95 -19.59 6.59 21.28
C GLY A 95 -18.32 6.97 20.53
N ARG A 96 -17.70 6.05 19.76
CA ARG A 96 -16.65 6.40 18.80
C ARG A 96 -17.23 7.33 17.72
N GLU A 97 -16.42 8.29 17.24
CA GLU A 97 -16.87 9.29 16.28
C GLU A 97 -15.87 9.47 15.14
N ALA A 98 -16.42 9.62 13.93
CA ALA A 98 -15.67 10.13 12.77
C ALA A 98 -16.36 11.38 12.23
N ARG A 99 -15.63 12.22 11.49
CA ARG A 99 -16.13 13.52 11.02
C ARG A 99 -15.71 13.74 9.58
N ALA A 100 -16.65 14.28 8.78
CA ALA A 100 -16.36 14.73 7.44
C ALA A 100 -17.23 15.96 7.10
N THR A 101 -16.71 16.86 6.27
CA THR A 101 -17.50 17.95 5.74
C THR A 101 -18.36 17.48 4.57
N LEU A 102 -19.47 18.17 4.32
CA LEU A 102 -20.30 17.88 3.16
C LEU A 102 -19.54 18.02 1.82
N ARG A 103 -18.50 18.88 1.80
CA ARG A 103 -17.61 19.01 0.65
C ARG A 103 -16.81 17.72 0.42
N GLU A 104 -16.20 17.17 1.48
CA GLU A 104 -15.47 15.89 1.39
C GLU A 104 -16.38 14.75 0.95
N LEU A 105 -17.64 14.77 1.40
CA LEU A 105 -18.67 13.78 1.03
C LEU A 105 -19.25 14.00 -0.39
N GLY A 106 -18.88 15.09 -1.07
CA GLY A 106 -19.34 15.39 -2.42
C GLY A 106 -20.82 15.71 -2.49
N VAL A 107 -21.31 16.57 -1.58
CA VAL A 107 -22.71 17.02 -1.55
C VAL A 107 -23.13 17.63 -2.90
N SER A 108 -24.32 17.31 -3.33
CA SER A 108 -24.92 17.81 -4.55
C SER A 108 -26.41 18.08 -4.38
N VAL A 109 -27.01 18.79 -5.31
CA VAL A 109 -28.47 18.98 -5.36
C VAL A 109 -29.09 17.79 -6.07
N LYS A 110 -30.06 17.16 -5.43
CA LYS A 110 -30.79 16.01 -5.96
C LYS A 110 -31.62 16.41 -7.17
N ASP A 111 -31.58 15.62 -8.24
CA ASP A 111 -32.36 15.81 -9.48
C ASP A 111 -32.21 17.23 -10.10
N LEU A 112 -31.03 17.87 -9.97
CA LEU A 112 -30.81 19.28 -10.36
C LEU A 112 -31.17 19.52 -11.83
N GLU A 113 -30.70 18.71 -12.76
CA GLU A 113 -31.02 18.80 -14.21
C GLU A 113 -32.54 18.81 -14.44
N LYS A 114 -33.27 17.91 -13.81
CA LYS A 114 -34.72 17.83 -13.91
C LYS A 114 -35.43 19.06 -13.34
N ILE A 115 -34.93 19.61 -12.24
CA ILE A 115 -35.48 20.81 -11.61
C ILE A 115 -35.25 22.02 -12.50
N THR A 116 -34.07 22.17 -13.08
CA THR A 116 -33.72 23.28 -13.98
C THR A 116 -34.49 23.19 -15.30
N GLU A 117 -34.69 22.00 -15.86
CA GLU A 117 -35.59 21.78 -16.99
C GLU A 117 -37.03 22.18 -16.66
N GLN A 118 -37.55 21.78 -15.49
CA GLN A 118 -38.91 22.17 -15.07
C GLN A 118 -39.02 23.68 -14.88
N ALA A 119 -38.01 24.35 -14.37
CA ALA A 119 -37.95 25.80 -14.24
C ALA A 119 -37.92 26.48 -15.61
N ALA A 120 -37.12 25.95 -16.56
CA ALA A 120 -37.06 26.43 -17.93
C ALA A 120 -38.38 26.25 -18.70
N ASP A 121 -39.10 25.19 -18.43
CA ASP A 121 -40.37 24.87 -19.04
C ASP A 121 -41.57 25.64 -18.46
N TYR A 122 -41.39 26.26 -17.27
CA TYR A 122 -42.48 26.94 -16.61
C TYR A 122 -43.00 28.12 -17.40
N GLY A 123 -44.32 28.13 -17.69
CA GLY A 123 -44.99 29.12 -18.53
C GLY A 123 -44.81 28.89 -20.05
N LYS A 124 -44.01 27.91 -20.47
CA LYS A 124 -43.71 27.62 -21.88
C LYS A 124 -44.41 26.35 -22.39
N LYS A 125 -44.70 25.39 -21.52
CA LYS A 125 -45.43 24.14 -21.82
C LYS A 125 -46.88 24.21 -21.35
N GLY A 126 -47.76 23.45 -22.01
CA GLY A 126 -49.20 23.39 -21.70
C GLY A 126 -50.10 24.15 -22.66
N SER A 127 -51.38 24.38 -22.28
CA SER A 127 -52.34 25.08 -23.13
C SER A 127 -51.98 26.58 -23.27
N LEU A 128 -52.31 27.17 -24.41
CA LEU A 128 -52.04 28.58 -24.68
C LEU A 128 -52.63 29.51 -23.60
N VAL A 129 -53.76 29.14 -23.03
CA VAL A 129 -54.43 29.90 -21.95
C VAL A 129 -53.66 29.78 -20.64
N ASP A 130 -53.15 28.59 -20.30
CA ASP A 130 -52.38 28.38 -19.08
C ASP A 130 -51.02 29.10 -19.17
N ARG A 131 -50.35 28.97 -20.30
CA ARG A 131 -49.12 29.70 -20.59
C ARG A 131 -49.31 31.21 -20.42
N TYR A 132 -50.36 31.77 -21.03
CA TYR A 132 -50.71 33.19 -20.90
C TYR A 132 -50.94 33.60 -19.42
N LYS A 133 -51.68 32.79 -18.65
CA LYS A 133 -51.98 33.07 -17.25
C LYS A 133 -50.70 33.11 -16.41
N ILE A 134 -49.79 32.14 -16.61
CA ILE A 134 -48.52 32.05 -15.90
C ILE A 134 -47.67 33.27 -16.24
N LEU A 135 -47.47 33.57 -17.52
CA LEU A 135 -46.65 34.70 -17.96
C LEU A 135 -47.17 36.04 -17.44
N ARG A 136 -48.51 36.23 -17.45
CA ARG A 136 -49.13 37.42 -16.86
C ARG A 136 -49.06 37.50 -15.35
N ALA A 137 -49.00 36.38 -14.65
CA ALA A 137 -48.76 36.34 -13.20
C ALA A 137 -47.31 36.71 -12.88
N SER A 138 -46.35 36.19 -13.64
CA SER A 138 -44.91 36.52 -13.54
C SER A 138 -44.68 38.02 -13.76
N GLU A 139 -45.23 38.65 -14.82
CA GLU A 139 -45.15 40.09 -15.08
C GLU A 139 -45.70 40.96 -13.91
N LYS A 140 -46.56 40.41 -13.07
CA LYS A 140 -47.14 41.09 -11.88
C LYS A 140 -46.39 40.76 -10.58
N GLY A 141 -45.22 40.12 -10.67
CA GLY A 141 -44.43 39.77 -9.51
C GLY A 141 -44.82 38.43 -8.86
N GLY A 142 -45.58 37.58 -9.59
CA GLY A 142 -45.88 36.24 -9.12
C GLY A 142 -44.61 35.39 -9.09
N GLN A 143 -44.41 34.61 -8.02
CA GLN A 143 -43.25 33.76 -7.83
C GLN A 143 -43.59 32.27 -7.94
N LYS A 144 -42.64 31.50 -8.43
CA LYS A 144 -42.66 30.05 -8.48
C LYS A 144 -41.36 29.53 -7.92
N THR A 145 -41.40 28.82 -6.78
CA THR A 145 -40.23 28.20 -6.18
C THR A 145 -40.28 26.70 -6.35
N TYR A 146 -39.16 26.15 -6.82
CA TYR A 146 -38.89 24.72 -6.83
C TYR A 146 -38.06 24.38 -5.59
N PRO A 147 -38.45 23.39 -4.79
CA PRO A 147 -37.70 23.02 -3.58
C PRO A 147 -36.38 22.35 -3.97
N VAL A 148 -35.33 22.62 -3.20
CA VAL A 148 -34.03 21.95 -3.31
C VAL A 148 -33.90 20.91 -2.21
N GLN A 149 -33.41 19.73 -2.56
CA GLN A 149 -32.93 18.73 -1.62
C GLN A 149 -31.45 18.45 -1.90
N TYR A 150 -30.67 18.36 -0.85
CA TYR A 150 -29.27 17.99 -0.96
C TYR A 150 -29.13 16.47 -0.82
N GLN A 151 -28.09 15.93 -1.42
CA GLN A 151 -27.76 14.51 -1.34
C GLN A 151 -26.26 14.29 -1.44
N ILE A 152 -25.82 13.15 -0.91
CA ILE A 152 -24.52 12.52 -1.22
C ILE A 152 -24.81 11.19 -1.92
N THR A 153 -23.81 10.64 -2.60
CA THR A 153 -23.91 9.33 -3.23
C THR A 153 -22.79 8.42 -2.74
N GLU A 154 -22.96 7.12 -2.86
CA GLU A 154 -21.88 6.18 -2.56
C GLU A 154 -20.62 6.45 -3.39
N ALA A 155 -20.80 6.84 -4.66
CA ALA A 155 -19.69 7.19 -5.54
C ALA A 155 -18.91 8.42 -5.08
N SER A 156 -19.60 9.43 -4.51
CA SER A 156 -18.94 10.67 -4.05
C SER A 156 -18.37 10.58 -2.64
N ALA A 157 -19.02 9.84 -1.73
CA ALA A 157 -18.67 9.80 -0.32
C ALA A 157 -17.91 8.53 0.11
N GLY A 158 -17.94 7.47 -0.70
CA GLY A 158 -17.51 6.14 -0.30
C GLY A 158 -16.06 6.04 0.13
N GLU A 159 -15.13 6.68 -0.59
CA GLU A 159 -13.72 6.66 -0.25
C GLU A 159 -13.46 7.39 1.08
N VAL A 160 -14.04 8.59 1.23
CA VAL A 160 -13.90 9.40 2.45
C VAL A 160 -14.50 8.68 3.65
N LEU A 161 -15.69 8.12 3.51
CA LEU A 161 -16.35 7.38 4.59
C LEU A 161 -15.56 6.14 5.00
N ARG A 162 -15.09 5.32 4.05
CA ARG A 162 -14.25 4.15 4.36
C ARG A 162 -12.97 4.54 5.09
N THR A 163 -12.31 5.61 4.63
CA THR A 163 -11.06 6.07 5.25
C THR A 163 -11.31 6.61 6.66
N ARG A 164 -12.31 7.48 6.83
CA ARG A 164 -12.62 8.10 8.14
C ARG A 164 -13.16 7.10 9.15
N MET A 165 -14.06 6.23 8.71
CA MET A 165 -14.62 5.18 9.57
C MET A 165 -13.60 4.08 9.85
N GLY A 166 -12.83 3.63 8.84
CA GLY A 166 -11.81 2.59 9.02
C GLY A 166 -10.75 2.92 10.08
N SER A 167 -10.54 4.20 10.40
CA SER A 167 -9.64 4.60 11.49
C SER A 167 -10.21 4.39 12.90
N ILE A 168 -11.50 4.13 13.03
CA ILE A 168 -12.20 3.96 14.32
C ILE A 168 -12.94 2.62 14.43
N LEU A 169 -13.01 1.84 13.35
CA LEU A 169 -13.63 0.50 13.36
C LEU A 169 -12.61 -0.55 13.79
N ASP A 170 -13.09 -1.58 14.46
CA ASP A 170 -12.28 -2.72 14.84
C ASP A 170 -12.07 -3.62 13.61
N ALA A 171 -10.80 -3.83 13.24
CA ALA A 171 -10.46 -4.73 12.14
C ALA A 171 -10.70 -6.20 12.56
N PRO A 172 -11.12 -7.08 11.64
CA PRO A 172 -11.22 -8.49 11.96
C PRO A 172 -9.83 -9.08 12.23
N GLU A 173 -9.75 -10.05 13.14
CA GLU A 173 -8.54 -10.80 13.41
C GLU A 173 -8.68 -12.22 12.85
N ASN A 174 -7.69 -12.65 12.06
CA ASN A 174 -7.68 -13.99 11.48
C ASN A 174 -7.51 -15.08 12.55
N ALA A 175 -8.15 -16.22 12.34
CA ALA A 175 -7.80 -17.42 13.06
C ALA A 175 -6.32 -17.78 12.84
N ALA A 176 -5.68 -18.33 13.84
CA ALA A 176 -4.26 -18.66 13.79
C ALA A 176 -3.95 -20.00 14.46
N ILE A 177 -2.92 -20.69 13.96
CA ILE A 177 -2.35 -21.82 14.69
C ILE A 177 -1.21 -21.27 15.56
N ILE A 178 -1.43 -21.32 16.86
CA ILE A 178 -0.44 -20.90 17.87
C ILE A 178 0.12 -22.12 18.61
N ARG A 179 1.31 -21.97 19.20
CA ARG A 179 1.87 -23.01 20.07
C ARG A 179 1.60 -22.68 21.54
N LYS A 180 0.94 -23.62 22.22
CA LYS A 180 0.69 -23.52 23.65
C LYS A 180 1.15 -24.80 24.34
N ASP A 181 2.04 -24.69 25.31
CA ASP A 181 2.63 -25.82 26.02
C ASP A 181 3.27 -26.90 25.09
N GLY A 182 3.81 -26.45 23.93
CA GLY A 182 4.44 -27.31 22.93
C GLY A 182 3.46 -27.94 21.91
N ALA A 183 2.15 -27.79 22.09
CA ALA A 183 1.13 -28.26 21.15
C ALA A 183 0.66 -27.13 20.22
N ALA A 184 0.30 -27.46 18.98
CA ALA A 184 -0.42 -26.57 18.08
C ALA A 184 -1.89 -26.47 18.51
N VAL A 185 -2.42 -25.25 18.60
CA VAL A 185 -3.81 -24.97 19.00
C VAL A 185 -4.35 -23.91 18.07
N ILE A 186 -5.57 -24.09 17.59
CA ILE A 186 -6.28 -23.06 16.83
C ILE A 186 -6.74 -21.95 17.78
N GLN A 187 -6.32 -20.73 17.50
CA GLN A 187 -6.89 -19.53 18.06
C GLN A 187 -8.03 -19.11 17.14
N GLU A 188 -9.23 -18.96 17.70
CA GLU A 188 -10.41 -18.54 16.95
C GLU A 188 -10.20 -17.15 16.31
N ASP A 189 -10.83 -16.94 15.16
CA ASP A 189 -10.94 -15.62 14.56
C ASP A 189 -11.83 -14.69 15.37
N VAL A 190 -11.62 -13.40 15.22
CA VAL A 190 -12.49 -12.38 15.81
C VAL A 190 -13.09 -11.57 14.66
N PRO A 191 -14.43 -11.60 14.50
CA PRO A 191 -15.09 -10.74 13.53
C PRO A 191 -14.84 -9.28 13.86
N GLY A 192 -14.61 -8.48 12.83
CA GLY A 192 -14.45 -7.04 12.94
C GLY A 192 -15.72 -6.28 12.59
N GLU A 193 -15.57 -4.99 12.39
CA GLU A 193 -16.61 -4.06 12.00
C GLU A 193 -16.35 -3.51 10.60
N ALA A 194 -17.36 -3.50 9.74
CA ALA A 194 -17.34 -2.84 8.46
C ALA A 194 -18.45 -1.79 8.37
N LEU A 195 -18.21 -0.74 7.61
CA LEU A 195 -19.22 0.27 7.34
C LEU A 195 -20.21 -0.25 6.28
N ASP A 196 -21.50 -0.34 6.64
CA ASP A 196 -22.57 -0.44 5.64
C ASP A 196 -22.73 0.92 4.96
N LEU A 197 -22.01 1.05 3.82
CA LEU A 197 -21.91 2.31 3.11
C LEU A 197 -23.27 2.76 2.58
N GLU A 198 -24.06 1.85 2.00
CA GLU A 198 -25.38 2.15 1.43
C GLU A 198 -26.31 2.73 2.50
N LYS A 199 -26.43 2.05 3.64
CA LYS A 199 -27.31 2.50 4.74
C LYS A 199 -26.81 3.77 5.39
N THR A 200 -25.49 3.95 5.52
CA THR A 200 -24.93 5.16 6.11
C THR A 200 -25.12 6.37 5.19
N VAL A 201 -24.94 6.21 3.86
CA VAL A 201 -25.26 7.23 2.87
C VAL A 201 -26.76 7.56 2.90
N ALA A 202 -27.64 6.55 3.01
CA ALA A 202 -29.07 6.78 3.15
C ALA A 202 -29.41 7.60 4.41
N ALA A 203 -28.78 7.29 5.56
CA ALA A 203 -28.98 8.04 6.79
C ALA A 203 -28.51 9.51 6.69
N VAL A 204 -27.40 9.78 5.97
CA VAL A 204 -27.00 11.16 5.67
C VAL A 204 -28.04 11.84 4.78
N ASN A 205 -28.54 11.16 3.75
CA ASN A 205 -29.55 11.72 2.84
C ASN A 205 -30.90 11.98 3.55
N ASP A 206 -31.25 11.18 4.55
CA ASP A 206 -32.41 11.42 5.41
C ASP A 206 -32.22 12.68 6.25
N LEU A 207 -31.03 12.90 6.81
CA LEU A 207 -30.66 14.15 7.51
C LEU A 207 -30.76 15.35 6.56
N LEU A 208 -30.23 15.25 5.33
CA LEU A 208 -30.25 16.31 4.31
C LEU A 208 -31.62 16.50 3.63
N GLY A 209 -32.60 15.73 4.03
CA GLY A 209 -33.96 15.74 3.49
C GLY A 209 -34.72 17.04 3.74
N SER A 210 -36.04 17.00 3.46
CA SER A 210 -36.93 18.17 3.60
C SER A 210 -37.00 18.64 5.05
N GLY A 211 -36.56 19.86 5.30
CA GLY A 211 -36.56 20.48 6.63
C GLY A 211 -35.18 20.56 7.30
N TRP A 212 -34.13 20.13 6.62
CA TRP A 212 -32.77 20.36 7.07
C TRP A 212 -32.48 21.88 7.17
N ASP A 213 -31.94 22.30 8.29
CA ASP A 213 -31.69 23.73 8.58
C ASP A 213 -30.40 24.28 7.94
N LYS A 214 -29.78 23.51 7.05
CA LYS A 214 -28.53 23.81 6.35
C LYS A 214 -27.32 23.97 7.28
N LYS A 215 -27.34 23.30 8.41
CA LYS A 215 -26.22 23.19 9.34
C LYS A 215 -25.73 21.77 9.40
N GLY A 216 -24.54 21.60 9.98
CA GLY A 216 -24.01 20.27 10.27
C GLY A 216 -25.00 19.39 11.04
N GLY A 217 -24.69 18.12 11.16
CA GLY A 217 -25.56 17.18 11.82
C GLY A 217 -24.82 15.96 12.35
N GLN A 218 -25.54 15.16 13.10
CA GLN A 218 -25.06 13.88 13.61
C GLN A 218 -25.84 12.76 12.94
N VAL A 219 -25.12 11.75 12.50
CA VAL A 219 -25.67 10.56 11.85
C VAL A 219 -25.12 9.33 12.55
N GLN A 220 -26.00 8.41 12.91
CA GLN A 220 -25.60 7.09 13.35
C GLN A 220 -25.08 6.31 12.15
N ALA A 221 -23.80 5.95 12.16
CA ALA A 221 -23.24 5.08 11.13
C ALA A 221 -23.79 3.66 11.29
N VAL A 222 -24.11 3.03 10.18
CA VAL A 222 -24.61 1.66 10.19
C VAL A 222 -23.44 0.73 9.92
N LEU A 223 -23.26 -0.24 10.79
CA LEU A 223 -22.19 -1.23 10.69
C LEU A 223 -22.76 -2.58 10.25
N GLU A 224 -21.90 -3.34 9.63
CA GLU A 224 -22.05 -4.77 9.36
C GLU A 224 -20.83 -5.51 9.90
N GLU A 225 -20.95 -6.82 10.08
CA GLU A 225 -19.84 -7.66 10.52
C GLU A 225 -18.81 -7.81 9.40
N ALA A 226 -17.54 -7.49 9.71
CA ALA A 226 -16.41 -7.79 8.86
C ALA A 226 -15.88 -9.17 9.19
N ARG A 227 -15.97 -10.09 8.25
CA ARG A 227 -15.43 -11.44 8.42
C ARG A 227 -13.90 -11.42 8.28
N ALA A 228 -13.22 -12.21 9.10
CA ALA A 228 -11.80 -12.48 8.93
C ALA A 228 -11.52 -13.22 7.61
N ASP A 229 -10.32 -13.01 7.05
CA ASP A 229 -9.89 -13.68 5.81
C ASP A 229 -9.64 -15.18 6.04
N ILE A 230 -9.19 -15.54 7.26
CA ILE A 230 -8.99 -16.92 7.71
C ILE A 230 -9.86 -17.11 8.95
N VAL A 231 -10.78 -18.05 8.89
CA VAL A 231 -11.63 -18.44 10.03
C VAL A 231 -11.19 -19.77 10.61
N ALA A 232 -11.63 -20.07 11.82
CA ALA A 232 -11.22 -21.30 12.51
C ALA A 232 -11.55 -22.57 11.72
N GLU A 233 -12.67 -22.60 11.00
CA GLU A 233 -13.08 -23.70 10.14
C GLU A 233 -12.08 -24.00 9.02
N ASP A 234 -11.36 -22.97 8.51
CA ASP A 234 -10.35 -23.14 7.46
C ASP A 234 -9.11 -23.91 7.98
N LEU A 235 -8.92 -23.95 9.29
CA LEU A 235 -7.78 -24.55 9.97
C LEU A 235 -8.08 -25.91 10.60
N GLU A 236 -9.35 -26.35 10.68
CA GLU A 236 -9.76 -27.58 11.38
C GLU A 236 -9.07 -28.85 10.85
N ASP A 237 -8.82 -28.93 9.54
CA ASP A 237 -8.16 -30.08 8.90
C ASP A 237 -6.62 -30.03 9.01
N ILE A 238 -6.05 -28.96 9.55
CA ILE A 238 -4.60 -28.75 9.71
C ILE A 238 -4.17 -29.24 11.09
N THR A 239 -3.84 -30.51 11.22
CA THR A 239 -3.67 -31.18 12.52
C THR A 239 -2.22 -31.51 12.87
N ASP A 240 -1.32 -31.53 11.88
CA ASP A 240 0.02 -32.06 12.03
C ASP A 240 1.10 -31.03 11.68
N VAL A 241 2.32 -31.25 12.17
CA VAL A 241 3.51 -30.52 11.74
C VAL A 241 4.19 -31.35 10.66
N LEU A 242 4.06 -30.93 9.40
CA LEU A 242 4.67 -31.62 8.26
C LEU A 242 6.17 -31.37 8.17
N GLY A 243 6.63 -30.18 8.57
CA GLY A 243 8.03 -29.80 8.55
C GLY A 243 8.33 -28.68 9.54
N THR A 244 9.53 -28.68 10.10
CA THR A 244 10.01 -27.62 10.99
C THR A 244 11.51 -27.46 10.87
N TYR A 245 11.98 -26.23 11.02
CA TYR A 245 13.41 -25.94 11.06
C TYR A 245 13.68 -24.68 11.87
N SER A 246 14.86 -24.66 12.51
CA SER A 246 15.29 -23.53 13.35
C SER A 246 16.70 -23.11 13.01
N THR A 247 16.98 -21.81 13.06
CA THR A 247 18.35 -21.29 13.04
C THR A 247 18.58 -20.30 14.17
N SER A 248 19.82 -20.23 14.64
CA SER A 248 20.22 -19.30 15.69
C SER A 248 20.70 -17.99 15.10
N TYR A 249 20.22 -16.88 15.66
CA TYR A 249 20.75 -15.53 15.43
C TYR A 249 21.27 -14.90 16.75
N ALA A 250 21.60 -15.74 17.73
CA ALA A 250 22.15 -15.28 18.99
C ALA A 250 23.44 -14.47 18.76
N GLY A 251 23.60 -13.37 19.48
CA GLY A 251 24.73 -12.44 19.31
C GLY A 251 24.59 -11.45 18.12
N SER A 252 23.48 -11.48 17.38
CA SER A 252 23.19 -10.46 16.38
C SER A 252 22.91 -9.09 16.99
N SER A 253 23.16 -8.02 16.21
CA SER A 253 22.79 -6.66 16.60
C SER A 253 21.27 -6.53 16.83
N GLU A 254 20.86 -5.49 17.55
CA GLU A 254 19.45 -5.20 17.81
C GLU A 254 18.68 -5.00 16.49
N GLY A 255 19.24 -4.23 15.53
CA GLY A 255 18.62 -4.00 14.22
C GLY A 255 18.41 -5.30 13.46
N ARG A 256 19.43 -6.19 13.43
CA ARG A 256 19.32 -7.49 12.77
C ARG A 256 18.29 -8.40 13.43
N SER A 257 18.25 -8.42 14.75
CA SER A 257 17.27 -9.20 15.51
C SER A 257 15.85 -8.72 15.26
N LYS A 258 15.66 -7.39 15.20
CA LYS A 258 14.40 -6.77 14.84
C LYS A 258 13.96 -7.16 13.42
N ASN A 259 14.86 -7.11 12.46
CA ASN A 259 14.57 -7.48 11.06
C ASN A 259 14.15 -8.95 10.93
N ILE A 260 14.82 -9.86 11.63
CA ILE A 260 14.46 -11.28 11.64
C ILE A 260 13.06 -11.47 12.23
N GLY A 261 12.75 -10.77 13.33
CA GLY A 261 11.41 -10.79 13.91
C GLY A 261 10.34 -10.26 12.98
N SER A 262 10.58 -9.13 12.32
CA SER A 262 9.64 -8.53 11.36
C SER A 262 9.44 -9.44 10.14
N GLY A 263 10.52 -9.97 9.55
CA GLY A 263 10.39 -10.89 8.41
C GLY A 263 9.67 -12.19 8.78
N ALA A 264 9.90 -12.73 9.98
CA ALA A 264 9.16 -13.89 10.48
C ALA A 264 7.66 -13.57 10.65
N ALA A 265 7.34 -12.39 11.19
CA ALA A 265 5.95 -11.95 11.39
C ALA A 265 5.18 -11.77 10.06
N HIS A 266 5.85 -11.29 9.01
CA HIS A 266 5.22 -11.14 7.68
C HIS A 266 4.91 -12.48 6.99
N ILE A 267 5.63 -13.54 7.32
CA ILE A 267 5.40 -14.90 6.77
C ILE A 267 4.47 -15.71 7.67
N ASN A 268 4.45 -15.39 8.97
CA ASN A 268 3.60 -16.09 9.94
C ASN A 268 2.12 -15.88 9.62
N GLY A 269 1.35 -16.94 9.62
CA GLY A 269 -0.09 -16.86 9.41
C GLY A 269 -0.54 -17.09 7.95
N ILE A 270 0.37 -17.36 7.04
CA ILE A 270 0.01 -17.65 5.64
C ILE A 270 -0.69 -19.01 5.57
N LEU A 271 -1.91 -19.01 5.04
CA LEU A 271 -2.68 -20.21 4.68
C LEU A 271 -2.56 -20.40 3.16
N LEU A 272 -1.82 -21.42 2.75
CA LEU A 272 -1.52 -21.73 1.35
C LEU A 272 -2.42 -22.85 0.82
N GLN A 273 -3.28 -22.50 -0.13
CA GLN A 273 -4.22 -23.46 -0.72
C GLN A 273 -3.51 -24.44 -1.68
N PRO A 274 -4.09 -25.62 -1.95
CA PRO A 274 -3.54 -26.56 -2.94
C PRO A 274 -3.31 -25.92 -4.30
N GLY A 275 -2.07 -26.03 -4.80
CA GLY A 275 -1.64 -25.47 -6.08
C GLY A 275 -1.25 -23.99 -6.04
N GLU A 276 -1.37 -23.32 -4.94
CA GLU A 276 -0.96 -21.91 -4.77
C GLU A 276 0.56 -21.80 -4.60
N GLU A 277 1.14 -20.74 -5.16
CA GLU A 277 2.57 -20.40 -5.08
C GLU A 277 2.76 -19.06 -4.37
N ILE A 278 3.80 -18.99 -3.53
CA ILE A 278 4.16 -17.78 -2.77
C ILE A 278 5.62 -17.41 -3.04
N SER A 279 5.87 -16.10 -3.14
CA SER A 279 7.19 -15.48 -3.14
C SER A 279 7.53 -14.98 -1.73
N ALA A 280 8.57 -15.52 -1.12
CA ALA A 280 9.02 -15.07 0.19
C ALA A 280 9.58 -13.63 0.15
N SER A 281 10.17 -13.22 -0.98
CA SER A 281 10.64 -11.85 -1.18
C SER A 281 9.47 -10.86 -1.17
N GLU A 282 8.38 -11.16 -1.87
CA GLU A 282 7.17 -10.31 -1.90
C GLU A 282 6.50 -10.22 -0.53
N GLN A 283 6.45 -11.33 0.22
CA GLN A 283 5.84 -11.33 1.56
C GLN A 283 6.63 -10.49 2.56
N THR A 284 7.95 -10.46 2.47
CA THR A 284 8.80 -9.71 3.42
C THR A 284 9.05 -8.26 3.03
N ALA A 285 8.81 -7.88 1.77
CA ALA A 285 8.97 -6.51 1.27
C ALA A 285 7.75 -5.62 1.60
N PRO A 286 7.88 -4.26 1.52
CA PRO A 286 9.13 -3.52 1.38
C PRO A 286 9.89 -3.39 2.71
N TYR A 287 11.21 -3.31 2.63
CA TYR A 287 12.07 -3.18 3.83
C TYR A 287 12.11 -1.72 4.28
N THR A 288 11.12 -1.30 5.04
CA THR A 288 10.97 0.07 5.57
C THR A 288 10.78 0.07 7.10
N GLU A 289 11.01 1.22 7.73
CA GLU A 289 10.76 1.38 9.16
C GLU A 289 9.28 1.17 9.52
N GLU A 290 8.37 1.55 8.63
CA GLU A 290 6.92 1.35 8.79
C GLU A 290 6.56 -0.13 8.86
N ASN A 291 7.26 -0.97 8.09
CA ASN A 291 7.12 -2.43 8.13
C ASN A 291 7.96 -3.10 9.23
N GLY A 292 8.48 -2.31 10.16
CA GLY A 292 9.19 -2.82 11.33
C GLY A 292 10.67 -3.14 11.09
N TYR A 293 11.25 -2.77 9.96
CA TYR A 293 12.67 -3.02 9.69
C TYR A 293 13.57 -1.91 10.21
N ALA A 294 14.88 -2.20 10.31
CA ALA A 294 15.91 -1.29 10.77
C ALA A 294 17.20 -1.49 9.96
N PRO A 295 18.10 -0.50 9.93
CA PRO A 295 19.45 -0.70 9.40
C PRO A 295 20.18 -1.80 10.15
N ALA A 296 20.84 -2.69 9.39
CA ALA A 296 21.67 -3.76 9.96
C ALA A 296 22.69 -4.27 8.93
N PRO A 297 23.78 -4.91 9.36
CA PRO A 297 24.75 -5.50 8.46
C PRO A 297 24.12 -6.53 7.53
N SER A 298 24.40 -6.40 6.24
CA SER A 298 24.02 -7.32 5.17
C SER A 298 25.17 -7.50 4.18
N TYR A 299 25.12 -8.57 3.40
CA TYR A 299 26.09 -8.82 2.34
C TYR A 299 25.66 -8.15 1.02
N ALA A 300 26.54 -7.32 0.46
CA ALA A 300 26.40 -6.75 -0.89
C ALA A 300 27.63 -7.17 -1.71
N GLY A 301 27.47 -8.20 -2.55
CA GLY A 301 28.61 -8.83 -3.20
C GLY A 301 29.54 -9.49 -2.19
N ASN A 302 30.81 -9.03 -2.11
CA ASN A 302 31.84 -9.51 -1.18
C ASN A 302 32.05 -8.59 0.04
N GLU A 303 31.20 -7.58 0.22
CA GLU A 303 31.33 -6.60 1.29
C GLU A 303 30.16 -6.68 2.26
N VAL A 304 30.43 -6.31 3.53
CA VAL A 304 29.40 -6.13 4.54
C VAL A 304 29.02 -4.66 4.56
N VAL A 305 27.75 -4.36 4.24
CA VAL A 305 27.20 -3.00 4.22
C VAL A 305 26.03 -2.90 5.20
N GLU A 306 25.78 -1.71 5.73
CA GLU A 306 24.53 -1.45 6.43
C GLU A 306 23.40 -1.23 5.43
N SER A 307 22.33 -2.02 5.55
CA SER A 307 21.12 -1.86 4.74
C SER A 307 19.86 -2.15 5.55
N MET A 308 18.74 -1.60 5.11
CA MET A 308 17.43 -1.98 5.64
C MET A 308 17.16 -3.46 5.36
N GLY A 309 16.64 -4.20 6.34
CA GLY A 309 16.31 -5.62 6.19
C GLY A 309 17.50 -6.59 6.32
N GLY A 310 18.70 -6.13 6.78
CA GLY A 310 19.80 -7.05 7.07
C GLY A 310 19.38 -8.16 8.03
N GLY A 311 19.48 -9.43 7.59
CA GLY A 311 19.02 -10.62 8.31
C GLY A 311 17.87 -11.39 7.64
N ILE A 312 17.20 -10.83 6.64
CA ILE A 312 16.04 -11.47 5.95
C ILE A 312 16.44 -12.77 5.24
N CYS A 313 17.64 -12.85 4.66
CA CYS A 313 18.11 -14.12 4.08
C CYS A 313 18.18 -15.27 5.11
N GLN A 314 18.34 -14.98 6.41
CA GLN A 314 18.25 -16.02 7.44
C GLN A 314 16.78 -16.45 7.67
N VAL A 315 15.83 -15.53 7.57
CA VAL A 315 14.39 -15.84 7.63
C VAL A 315 14.02 -16.78 6.50
N THR A 316 14.35 -16.42 5.25
CA THR A 316 14.05 -17.24 4.06
C THR A 316 14.80 -18.57 4.03
N THR A 317 16.05 -18.62 4.52
CA THR A 317 16.79 -19.85 4.67
C THR A 317 16.14 -20.78 5.70
N THR A 318 15.67 -20.26 6.83
CA THR A 318 15.00 -21.07 7.84
C THR A 318 13.67 -21.61 7.31
N LEU A 319 12.91 -20.75 6.63
CA LEU A 319 11.67 -21.15 5.94
C LEU A 319 11.95 -22.25 4.90
N TYR A 320 12.93 -22.04 4.01
CA TYR A 320 13.31 -23.00 2.98
C TYR A 320 13.53 -24.40 3.55
N ASN A 321 14.27 -24.53 4.64
CA ASN A 321 14.49 -25.82 5.27
C ASN A 321 13.20 -26.40 5.86
N ALA A 322 12.33 -25.62 6.47
CA ALA A 322 11.05 -26.11 6.97
C ALA A 322 10.15 -26.62 5.83
N LEU A 323 10.14 -25.90 4.69
CA LEU A 323 9.43 -26.32 3.47
C LEU A 323 9.98 -27.62 2.89
N LEU A 324 11.31 -27.80 2.88
CA LEU A 324 11.95 -29.05 2.47
C LEU A 324 11.47 -30.23 3.34
N TYR A 325 11.46 -30.09 4.67
CA TYR A 325 10.98 -31.13 5.57
C TYR A 325 9.48 -31.42 5.43
N ALA A 326 8.69 -30.42 5.00
CA ALA A 326 7.29 -30.60 4.65
C ALA A 326 7.10 -31.22 3.25
N GLU A 327 8.18 -31.34 2.47
CA GLU A 327 8.19 -31.82 1.09
C GLU A 327 7.33 -30.97 0.13
N LEU A 328 7.22 -29.66 0.39
CA LEU A 328 6.59 -28.72 -0.52
C LEU A 328 7.50 -28.45 -1.73
N GLU A 329 6.87 -28.16 -2.86
CA GLU A 329 7.60 -27.86 -4.10
C GLU A 329 8.32 -26.50 -3.99
N ILE A 330 9.64 -26.50 -4.18
CA ILE A 330 10.44 -25.29 -4.30
C ILE A 330 10.55 -24.96 -5.78
N THR A 331 9.95 -23.85 -6.20
CA THR A 331 9.91 -23.43 -7.62
C THR A 331 11.03 -22.45 -7.97
N GLU A 332 11.56 -21.72 -6.98
CA GLU A 332 12.73 -20.86 -7.13
C GLU A 332 13.54 -20.84 -5.84
N ARG A 333 14.85 -20.98 -5.96
CA ARG A 333 15.80 -20.83 -4.85
C ARG A 333 17.12 -20.30 -5.40
N CYS A 334 17.69 -19.30 -4.72
CA CYS A 334 19.02 -18.79 -5.00
C CYS A 334 19.94 -19.02 -3.82
N GLU A 335 21.20 -19.43 -4.07
CA GLU A 335 22.24 -19.48 -3.04
C GLU A 335 22.85 -18.11 -2.76
N HIS A 336 23.49 -17.94 -1.60
CA HIS A 336 24.34 -16.80 -1.33
C HIS A 336 25.63 -16.87 -2.18
N SER A 337 26.23 -15.70 -2.42
CA SER A 337 27.53 -15.65 -3.11
C SER A 337 28.67 -16.22 -2.26
N MET A 338 28.55 -16.15 -0.94
CA MET A 338 29.51 -16.67 0.05
C MET A 338 28.78 -17.57 1.04
N MET A 339 29.49 -18.46 1.68
CA MET A 339 28.92 -19.34 2.72
C MET A 339 28.38 -18.51 3.89
N VAL A 340 27.23 -18.90 4.38
CA VAL A 340 26.64 -18.38 5.62
C VAL A 340 26.90 -19.33 6.79
N SER A 341 26.98 -18.81 8.01
CA SER A 341 27.39 -19.58 9.18
C SER A 341 26.26 -20.28 9.93
N TYR A 342 24.99 -20.00 9.58
CA TYR A 342 23.82 -20.48 10.31
C TYR A 342 23.17 -21.74 9.73
N VAL A 343 23.65 -22.23 8.58
CA VAL A 343 23.28 -23.50 7.96
C VAL A 343 24.48 -24.11 7.25
N ASP A 344 24.42 -25.42 6.98
CA ASP A 344 25.38 -26.11 6.13
C ASP A 344 25.27 -25.66 4.67
N PRO A 345 26.29 -25.86 3.82
CA PRO A 345 26.26 -25.54 2.40
C PRO A 345 25.04 -26.15 1.68
N SER A 346 24.53 -25.46 0.68
CA SER A 346 23.35 -25.83 -0.12
C SER A 346 22.02 -25.88 0.65
N ARG A 347 22.00 -25.53 1.94
CA ARG A 347 20.79 -25.38 2.75
C ARG A 347 20.30 -23.94 2.87
N ASP A 348 21.00 -23.00 2.29
CA ASP A 348 20.65 -21.58 2.30
C ASP A 348 19.67 -21.20 1.17
N ALA A 349 18.94 -20.11 1.38
CA ALA A 349 18.09 -19.47 0.38
C ALA A 349 18.21 -17.95 0.54
N ALA A 350 18.94 -17.32 -0.38
CA ALA A 350 19.15 -15.89 -0.43
C ALA A 350 18.00 -15.18 -1.14
N VAL A 351 17.61 -14.02 -0.63
CA VAL A 351 16.67 -13.11 -1.28
C VAL A 351 17.28 -11.74 -1.47
N ALA A 352 16.97 -11.12 -2.61
CA ALA A 352 17.32 -9.74 -2.93
C ALA A 352 16.26 -9.19 -3.86
N GLU A 353 15.64 -8.08 -3.47
CA GLU A 353 14.49 -7.51 -4.16
C GLU A 353 14.71 -7.41 -5.68
N GLY A 354 13.84 -8.06 -6.45
CA GLY A 354 13.88 -8.09 -7.91
C GLY A 354 15.03 -8.90 -8.54
N VAL A 355 15.90 -9.55 -7.74
CA VAL A 355 17.09 -10.27 -8.25
C VAL A 355 17.14 -11.72 -7.80
N LYS A 356 16.86 -12.01 -6.52
CA LYS A 356 16.87 -13.35 -5.93
C LYS A 356 15.62 -13.58 -5.13
N ASP A 357 15.00 -14.75 -5.26
CA ASP A 357 13.80 -15.11 -4.54
C ASP A 357 13.85 -16.55 -4.01
N LEU A 358 12.99 -16.80 -3.04
CA LEU A 358 12.55 -18.12 -2.63
C LEU A 358 11.07 -18.22 -2.94
N LYS A 359 10.73 -19.03 -3.96
CA LYS A 359 9.33 -19.34 -4.28
C LYS A 359 9.03 -20.80 -4.00
N PHE A 360 7.85 -21.02 -3.50
CA PHE A 360 7.39 -22.35 -3.16
C PHE A 360 5.90 -22.48 -3.39
N LYS A 361 5.47 -23.73 -3.63
CA LYS A 361 4.11 -24.06 -4.00
C LYS A 361 3.58 -25.17 -3.12
N ASN A 362 2.33 -25.07 -2.72
CA ASN A 362 1.63 -26.18 -2.10
C ASN A 362 1.26 -27.22 -3.17
N ASN A 363 2.05 -28.26 -3.28
CA ASN A 363 1.83 -29.40 -4.18
C ASN A 363 1.00 -30.52 -3.53
N LEU A 364 0.48 -30.31 -2.31
CA LEU A 364 -0.35 -31.26 -1.59
C LEU A 364 -1.84 -31.10 -1.96
N GLU A 365 -2.66 -32.08 -1.55
CA GLU A 365 -4.11 -32.04 -1.77
C GLU A 365 -4.88 -31.21 -0.73
N ASN A 366 -4.24 -30.91 0.42
CA ASN A 366 -4.82 -30.15 1.52
C ASN A 366 -4.09 -28.81 1.70
N PRO A 367 -4.74 -27.80 2.30
CA PRO A 367 -4.07 -26.55 2.63
C PRO A 367 -2.96 -26.76 3.66
N VAL A 368 -1.98 -25.87 3.64
CA VAL A 368 -0.91 -25.80 4.64
C VAL A 368 -0.88 -24.41 5.26
N TYR A 369 -0.55 -24.34 6.55
CA TYR A 369 -0.43 -23.09 7.28
C TYR A 369 1.02 -22.91 7.75
N ILE A 370 1.58 -21.72 7.54
CA ILE A 370 2.95 -21.39 7.92
C ILE A 370 2.94 -20.66 9.26
N GLY A 371 3.50 -21.30 10.29
CA GLY A 371 3.76 -20.70 11.58
C GLY A 371 5.20 -20.28 11.72
N ALA A 372 5.46 -19.16 12.37
CA ALA A 372 6.81 -18.66 12.66
C ALA A 372 6.93 -18.16 14.09
N GLU A 373 8.04 -18.51 14.74
CA GLU A 373 8.41 -18.00 16.06
C GLU A 373 9.83 -17.42 15.98
N ALA A 374 9.98 -16.14 16.37
CA ALA A 374 11.29 -15.49 16.45
C ALA A 374 11.45 -14.85 17.83
N GLY A 375 12.47 -15.28 18.57
CA GLY A 375 12.73 -14.76 19.91
C GLY A 375 13.92 -15.45 20.57
N ASN A 376 14.50 -14.84 21.59
CA ASN A 376 15.61 -15.38 22.36
C ASN A 376 16.83 -15.84 21.50
N GLY A 377 17.05 -15.15 20.36
CA GLY A 377 18.15 -15.47 19.44
C GLY A 377 17.92 -16.68 18.55
N THR A 378 16.68 -17.15 18.42
CA THR A 378 16.32 -18.29 17.55
C THR A 378 15.08 -17.96 16.74
N ILE A 379 15.11 -18.30 15.46
CA ILE A 379 13.93 -18.29 14.57
C ILE A 379 13.57 -19.72 14.20
N THR A 380 12.29 -20.05 14.25
CA THR A 380 11.74 -21.35 13.90
C THR A 380 10.54 -21.18 12.99
N PHE A 381 10.49 -21.96 11.91
CA PHE A 381 9.29 -22.11 11.09
C PHE A 381 8.69 -23.50 11.30
N TYR A 382 7.36 -23.54 11.24
CA TYR A 382 6.54 -24.72 11.29
C TYR A 382 5.63 -24.72 10.06
N ILE A 383 5.63 -25.79 9.30
CA ILE A 383 4.67 -26.02 8.22
C ILE A 383 3.63 -26.98 8.75
N TYR A 384 2.44 -26.45 9.05
CA TYR A 384 1.31 -27.24 9.52
C TYR A 384 0.47 -27.71 8.34
N GLY A 385 -0.11 -28.88 8.44
CA GLY A 385 -0.96 -29.48 7.41
C GLY A 385 -1.60 -30.76 7.88
N LYS A 386 -2.11 -31.55 6.95
CA LYS A 386 -2.61 -32.89 7.20
C LYS A 386 -1.54 -33.90 6.79
N GLU A 387 -1.08 -34.74 7.73
CA GLU A 387 -0.06 -35.73 7.43
C GLU A 387 -0.57 -36.76 6.39
N TYR A 388 0.16 -36.89 5.31
CA TYR A 388 -0.16 -37.73 4.18
C TYR A 388 0.84 -38.88 3.98
N ARG A 389 2.00 -38.80 4.63
CA ARG A 389 3.11 -39.74 4.49
C ARG A 389 2.84 -41.00 5.30
N PRO A 390 3.24 -42.20 4.81
CA PRO A 390 3.12 -43.45 5.57
C PRO A 390 3.87 -43.36 6.90
N SER A 391 3.32 -44.00 7.94
CA SER A 391 4.02 -44.16 9.21
C SER A 391 5.31 -44.97 9.02
N GLY A 392 6.41 -44.48 9.62
CA GLY A 392 7.72 -45.10 9.47
C GLY A 392 8.56 -44.55 8.30
N ARG A 393 8.00 -43.64 7.48
CA ARG A 393 8.76 -42.89 6.49
C ARG A 393 9.37 -41.63 7.14
N THR A 394 10.67 -41.46 6.93
CA THR A 394 11.40 -40.25 7.35
C THR A 394 12.12 -39.61 6.18
N VAL A 395 12.31 -38.31 6.25
CA VAL A 395 13.05 -37.53 5.26
C VAL A 395 14.17 -36.77 5.97
N GLU A 396 15.38 -36.96 5.47
CA GLU A 396 16.57 -36.24 5.94
C GLU A 396 17.23 -35.51 4.79
N TYR A 397 17.94 -34.44 5.11
CA TYR A 397 18.69 -33.64 4.15
C TYR A 397 20.15 -33.60 4.56
N GLU A 398 21.03 -34.07 3.66
CA GLU A 398 22.47 -34.13 3.86
C GLU A 398 23.17 -33.16 2.90
N SER A 399 24.01 -32.29 3.46
CA SER A 399 24.87 -31.40 2.68
C SER A 399 26.21 -32.08 2.41
N GLU A 400 26.62 -32.13 1.15
CA GLU A 400 27.90 -32.65 0.70
C GLU A 400 28.73 -31.53 0.06
N THR A 401 29.92 -31.25 0.62
CA THR A 401 30.91 -30.39 -0.02
C THR A 401 31.65 -31.21 -1.08
N LEU A 402 31.50 -30.84 -2.34
CA LEU A 402 32.11 -31.52 -3.47
C LEU A 402 33.55 -31.07 -3.73
N GLU A 403 33.80 -29.76 -3.58
CA GLU A 403 35.09 -29.15 -3.82
C GLU A 403 35.31 -27.94 -2.87
N THR A 404 36.55 -27.78 -2.43
CA THR A 404 37.00 -26.60 -1.70
C THR A 404 37.93 -25.79 -2.62
N ILE A 405 37.64 -24.49 -2.78
CA ILE A 405 38.36 -23.58 -3.65
C ILE A 405 39.13 -22.59 -2.76
N GLU A 406 40.43 -22.80 -2.64
CA GLU A 406 41.27 -21.93 -1.80
C GLU A 406 41.38 -20.52 -2.42
N PRO A 407 41.53 -19.46 -1.60
CA PRO A 407 41.84 -18.12 -2.09
C PRO A 407 43.13 -18.11 -2.90
N GLU A 408 43.08 -17.61 -4.12
CA GLU A 408 44.24 -17.60 -5.03
C GLU A 408 45.10 -16.32 -4.90
N HIS A 409 44.50 -15.23 -4.40
CA HIS A 409 45.13 -13.92 -4.38
C HIS A 409 45.14 -13.28 -3.01
N THR A 410 46.09 -12.34 -2.82
CA THR A 410 46.09 -11.41 -1.69
C THR A 410 45.84 -10.01 -2.25
N THR A 411 44.83 -9.34 -1.73
CA THR A 411 44.48 -7.95 -2.07
C THR A 411 45.12 -7.02 -1.05
N TYR A 412 45.85 -6.01 -1.50
CA TYR A 412 46.45 -4.99 -0.66
C TYR A 412 45.61 -3.73 -0.70
N VAL A 413 45.20 -3.20 0.45
CA VAL A 413 44.36 -2.00 0.57
C VAL A 413 45.12 -0.90 1.33
N ALA A 414 45.05 0.32 0.77
CA ALA A 414 45.59 1.50 1.41
C ALA A 414 44.74 1.91 2.60
N VAL A 415 45.33 2.11 3.75
CA VAL A 415 44.65 2.61 4.95
C VAL A 415 45.33 3.89 5.47
N ALA A 416 44.55 4.75 6.15
CA ALA A 416 45.03 6.03 6.69
C ALA A 416 45.90 5.87 7.97
N GLU A 417 46.68 4.81 8.02
CA GLU A 417 47.68 4.55 9.05
C GLU A 417 49.06 4.94 8.57
N LYS A 418 50.03 5.06 9.52
CA LYS A 418 51.40 5.48 9.18
C LYS A 418 52.09 4.48 8.28
N ILE A 419 52.88 4.99 7.31
CA ILE A 419 53.78 4.17 6.52
C ILE A 419 54.68 3.34 7.43
N GLY A 420 54.79 2.04 7.16
CA GLY A 420 55.43 1.05 8.00
C GLY A 420 54.48 0.13 8.76
N THR A 421 53.17 0.47 8.74
CA THR A 421 52.14 -0.42 9.25
C THR A 421 51.69 -1.36 8.14
N MET A 422 51.64 -2.64 8.38
CA MET A 422 51.08 -3.66 7.51
C MET A 422 50.54 -4.80 8.36
N TYR A 423 49.24 -5.14 8.14
CA TYR A 423 48.61 -6.22 8.87
C TYR A 423 47.51 -6.89 8.04
N THR A 424 47.23 -8.14 8.35
CA THR A 424 46.11 -8.85 7.71
C THR A 424 44.78 -8.35 8.29
N GLU A 425 43.95 -7.76 7.44
CA GLU A 425 42.59 -7.33 7.78
C GLU A 425 41.60 -8.50 7.68
N SER A 426 41.78 -9.35 6.66
CA SER A 426 41.01 -10.58 6.46
C SER A 426 41.94 -11.69 5.94
N GLU A 427 41.84 -12.88 6.50
CA GLU A 427 42.57 -14.04 5.98
C GLU A 427 41.95 -14.60 4.70
N GLY A 428 40.80 -14.05 4.27
CA GLY A 428 39.98 -14.62 3.21
C GLY A 428 39.22 -15.86 3.69
N THR A 429 38.37 -16.37 2.83
CA THR A 429 37.60 -17.59 3.08
C THR A 429 37.64 -18.50 1.85
N ALA A 430 37.79 -19.79 2.06
CA ALA A 430 37.67 -20.74 0.96
C ALA A 430 36.26 -20.73 0.38
N GLY A 431 36.18 -20.80 -0.96
CA GLY A 431 34.95 -21.08 -1.69
C GLY A 431 34.64 -22.57 -1.68
N HIS A 432 33.41 -22.90 -1.99
CA HIS A 432 32.96 -24.29 -2.03
C HIS A 432 31.98 -24.54 -3.15
N THR A 433 32.02 -25.73 -3.72
CA THR A 433 30.89 -26.29 -4.42
C THR A 433 30.22 -27.33 -3.52
N ALA A 434 28.91 -27.31 -3.46
CA ALA A 434 28.17 -28.21 -2.58
C ALA A 434 26.87 -28.68 -3.21
N GLN A 435 26.39 -29.82 -2.74
CA GLN A 435 25.15 -30.44 -3.14
C GLN A 435 24.31 -30.80 -1.92
N LEU A 436 23.01 -30.60 -2.02
CA LEU A 436 22.06 -31.06 -1.01
C LEU A 436 21.36 -32.32 -1.49
N TRP A 437 21.41 -33.36 -0.66
CA TRP A 437 20.75 -34.61 -0.89
C TRP A 437 19.49 -34.75 -0.04
N LYS A 438 18.39 -35.20 -0.66
CA LYS A 438 17.20 -35.69 0.03
C LYS A 438 17.30 -37.17 0.19
N ILE A 439 17.25 -37.67 1.41
CA ILE A 439 17.31 -39.07 1.76
C ILE A 439 15.98 -39.47 2.35
N VAL A 440 15.32 -40.44 1.72
CA VAL A 440 14.07 -41.00 2.23
C VAL A 440 14.33 -42.39 2.76
N THR A 441 13.88 -42.63 3.99
CA THR A 441 13.92 -44.00 4.57
C THR A 441 12.52 -44.45 4.91
N GLU A 442 12.27 -45.76 4.76
CA GLU A 442 11.06 -46.43 5.25
C GLU A 442 11.45 -47.56 6.20
N ASN A 443 10.88 -47.54 7.41
CA ASN A 443 11.17 -48.51 8.46
C ASN A 443 12.67 -48.72 8.74
N GLY A 444 13.47 -47.67 8.51
CA GLY A 444 14.92 -47.65 8.75
C GLY A 444 15.77 -48.10 7.55
N GLU A 445 15.18 -48.39 6.41
CA GLU A 445 15.89 -48.66 5.15
C GLU A 445 15.84 -47.47 4.21
N GLU A 446 16.99 -47.02 3.68
CA GLU A 446 17.08 -45.96 2.66
C GLU A 446 16.43 -46.47 1.36
N ILE A 447 15.35 -45.80 0.91
CA ILE A 447 14.61 -46.15 -0.29
C ILE A 447 14.90 -45.21 -1.46
N SER A 448 15.32 -43.96 -1.19
CA SER A 448 15.80 -43.07 -2.23
C SER A 448 16.82 -42.05 -1.68
N ARG A 449 17.74 -41.61 -2.55
CA ARG A 449 18.67 -40.52 -2.36
C ARG A 449 18.69 -39.69 -3.64
N GLU A 450 18.23 -38.48 -3.55
CA GLU A 450 18.05 -37.58 -4.70
C GLU A 450 18.73 -36.22 -4.48
N ALA A 451 19.37 -35.69 -5.50
CA ALA A 451 19.95 -34.35 -5.46
C ALA A 451 18.81 -33.31 -5.49
N VAL A 452 18.80 -32.42 -4.50
CA VAL A 452 17.82 -31.33 -4.39
C VAL A 452 18.29 -30.10 -5.14
N ASN A 453 19.53 -29.70 -4.91
CA ASN A 453 20.15 -28.54 -5.53
C ASN A 453 21.67 -28.67 -5.56
N TYR A 454 22.31 -27.76 -6.27
CA TYR A 454 23.75 -27.56 -6.32
C TYR A 454 24.03 -26.08 -6.03
N SER A 455 25.09 -25.77 -5.30
CA SER A 455 25.48 -24.41 -4.93
C SER A 455 26.96 -24.16 -5.17
N TYR A 456 27.26 -22.94 -5.57
CA TYR A 456 28.61 -22.44 -5.79
C TYR A 456 28.86 -21.21 -4.91
N TYR A 457 29.80 -21.30 -3.98
CA TYR A 457 30.18 -20.23 -3.08
C TYR A 457 31.58 -19.72 -3.47
N LEU A 458 31.69 -18.42 -3.66
CA LEU A 458 32.94 -17.75 -4.05
C LEU A 458 33.95 -17.81 -2.90
N ALA A 459 35.21 -18.06 -3.22
CA ALA A 459 36.31 -17.74 -2.34
C ALA A 459 36.45 -16.21 -2.20
N THR A 460 36.85 -15.75 -1.03
CA THR A 460 37.25 -14.35 -0.84
C THR A 460 38.75 -14.28 -0.63
N ASP A 461 39.40 -13.30 -1.25
CA ASP A 461 40.83 -13.11 -1.14
C ASP A 461 41.26 -12.71 0.28
N ARG A 462 42.49 -13.04 0.61
CA ARG A 462 43.18 -12.47 1.79
C ARG A 462 43.35 -10.98 1.58
N VAL A 463 42.97 -10.16 2.55
CA VAL A 463 43.13 -8.70 2.52
C VAL A 463 44.22 -8.26 3.50
N VAL A 464 45.19 -7.52 2.98
CA VAL A 464 46.28 -6.94 3.78
C VAL A 464 46.16 -5.42 3.75
N ALA A 465 45.96 -4.82 4.91
CA ALA A 465 45.95 -3.38 5.09
C ALA A 465 47.39 -2.84 5.11
N VAL A 466 47.65 -1.80 4.33
CA VAL A 466 48.96 -1.14 4.21
C VAL A 466 48.83 0.34 4.54
N GLY A 467 49.55 0.81 5.55
CA GLY A 467 49.55 2.22 5.96
C GLY A 467 50.23 3.11 4.93
N THR A 468 49.51 4.13 4.46
CA THR A 468 49.99 5.08 3.44
C THR A 468 50.15 6.51 3.96
N ALA A 469 49.71 6.80 5.20
CA ALA A 469 49.75 8.16 5.71
C ALA A 469 51.17 8.62 6.09
N SER A 470 51.54 9.81 5.59
CA SER A 470 52.76 10.54 5.91
C SER A 470 52.47 12.04 5.99
N ASP A 471 53.28 12.78 6.75
CA ASP A 471 53.30 14.25 6.72
C ASP A 471 53.90 14.78 5.38
N ASP A 472 54.58 13.93 4.63
CA ASP A 472 55.13 14.21 3.30
C ASP A 472 54.18 13.63 2.24
N ALA A 473 53.56 14.52 1.46
CA ALA A 473 52.57 14.14 0.42
C ALA A 473 53.22 13.28 -0.71
N GLU A 474 54.51 13.43 -0.97
CA GLU A 474 55.21 12.62 -1.95
C GLU A 474 55.39 11.17 -1.47
N GLU A 475 55.66 10.96 -0.19
CA GLU A 475 55.75 9.63 0.41
C GLU A 475 54.38 8.93 0.41
N THR A 476 53.29 9.66 0.72
CA THR A 476 51.91 9.14 0.68
C THR A 476 51.59 8.67 -0.75
N ALA A 477 51.85 9.53 -1.77
CA ALA A 477 51.57 9.18 -3.17
C ALA A 477 52.39 7.96 -3.63
N GLN A 478 53.67 7.85 -3.24
CA GLN A 478 54.52 6.70 -3.57
C GLN A 478 54.01 5.40 -2.95
N MET A 479 53.51 5.44 -1.71
CA MET A 479 52.90 4.26 -1.05
C MET A 479 51.57 3.88 -1.69
N GLU A 480 50.68 4.84 -2.00
CA GLU A 480 49.42 4.56 -2.67
C GLU A 480 49.64 3.94 -4.06
N GLU A 481 50.65 4.46 -4.84
CA GLU A 481 51.05 3.87 -6.09
C GLU A 481 51.59 2.44 -5.92
N ALA A 482 52.39 2.19 -4.89
CA ALA A 482 52.90 0.87 -4.60
C ALA A 482 51.76 -0.12 -4.24
N VAL A 483 50.84 0.30 -3.42
CA VAL A 483 49.64 -0.54 -3.07
C VAL A 483 48.81 -0.85 -4.30
N ASN A 484 48.66 0.11 -5.21
CA ASN A 484 47.90 -0.11 -6.48
C ASN A 484 48.55 -1.16 -7.39
N THR A 485 49.88 -1.47 -7.23
CA THR A 485 50.54 -2.56 -7.97
C THR A 485 50.04 -3.95 -7.56
N GLN A 486 49.45 -4.08 -6.40
CA GLN A 486 49.02 -5.35 -5.78
C GLN A 486 50.17 -6.37 -5.64
N ASP A 487 51.42 -5.90 -5.55
CA ASP A 487 52.65 -6.72 -5.44
C ASP A 487 53.38 -6.45 -4.14
N GLU A 488 53.45 -7.46 -3.28
CA GLU A 488 54.03 -7.37 -1.93
C GLU A 488 55.51 -6.94 -1.94
N GLU A 489 56.30 -7.42 -2.94
CA GLU A 489 57.70 -7.08 -3.04
C GLU A 489 57.87 -5.58 -3.35
N THR A 490 57.06 -5.05 -4.23
CA THR A 490 57.03 -3.61 -4.61
C THR A 490 56.60 -2.76 -3.40
N ILE A 491 55.53 -3.14 -2.72
CA ILE A 491 55.02 -2.45 -1.54
C ILE A 491 56.08 -2.38 -0.46
N THR A 492 56.68 -3.52 -0.14
CA THR A 492 57.72 -3.64 0.87
C THR A 492 58.98 -2.86 0.52
N ALA A 493 59.40 -2.89 -0.74
CA ALA A 493 60.55 -2.15 -1.23
C ALA A 493 60.37 -0.63 -1.13
N VAL A 494 59.18 -0.11 -1.47
CA VAL A 494 58.85 1.32 -1.35
C VAL A 494 58.80 1.72 0.13
N MET A 495 58.17 0.93 0.99
CA MET A 495 58.07 1.15 2.43
C MET A 495 59.47 1.23 3.07
N ASN A 496 60.35 0.29 2.74
CA ASN A 496 61.74 0.27 3.28
C ASN A 496 62.54 1.47 2.79
N ARG A 497 62.42 1.83 1.51
CA ARG A 497 63.10 3.01 0.92
C ARG A 497 62.69 4.31 1.60
N ILE A 498 61.41 4.46 1.95
CA ILE A 498 60.93 5.62 2.69
C ILE A 498 61.47 5.64 4.12
N ALA A 499 61.49 4.48 4.79
CA ALA A 499 62.08 4.34 6.12
C ALA A 499 63.59 4.68 6.15
N GLU A 500 64.37 4.21 5.16
CA GLU A 500 65.79 4.54 4.99
C GLU A 500 66.05 6.03 4.78
N LYS A 501 65.25 6.69 3.90
CA LYS A 501 65.30 8.15 3.68
C LYS A 501 65.04 8.94 4.97
N ARG A 502 64.08 8.53 5.76
CA ARG A 502 63.78 9.16 7.06
C ARG A 502 64.95 9.02 8.04
N SER A 503 65.53 7.81 8.18
CA SER A 503 66.69 7.56 9.04
C SER A 503 67.90 8.38 8.64
N GLN A 504 68.17 8.55 7.34
CA GLN A 504 69.30 9.37 6.85
C GLN A 504 69.07 10.87 7.11
N LYS A 505 67.83 11.33 7.08
CA LYS A 505 67.46 12.72 7.41
C LYS A 505 67.59 13.04 8.90
N GLU A 506 67.30 12.07 9.77
CA GLU A 506 67.45 12.17 11.22
C GLU A 506 68.89 12.02 11.69
N GLY A 507 69.72 11.18 11.00
CA GLY A 507 71.13 10.98 11.28
C GLY A 507 72.09 12.04 10.75
N GLY A 508 71.65 12.92 9.84
CA GLY A 508 72.42 14.00 9.25
C GLY A 508 72.42 15.33 10.02
N GLY A 509 71.76 15.38 11.17
CA GLY A 509 71.59 16.61 11.93
C GLY A 509 72.58 16.87 13.08
N THR A 510 73.67 16.10 13.24
CA THR A 510 74.67 16.31 14.33
C THR A 510 76.07 16.28 13.83
N GLN A 511 76.53 17.35 13.19
CA GLN A 511 77.92 17.79 13.14
C GLN A 511 77.92 19.27 12.77
N ASP A 512 78.01 20.12 13.82
CA ASP A 512 78.86 21.32 13.85
C ASP A 512 78.70 22.04 15.20
N GLY A 513 79.89 22.29 15.89
CA GLY A 513 79.99 23.44 16.78
C GLY A 513 80.50 23.21 18.15
N GLU A 514 81.85 23.07 18.22
CA GLU A 514 82.79 23.78 19.15
C GLU A 514 82.73 23.59 20.64
N ASP A 515 83.91 23.13 21.06
CA ASP A 515 84.59 23.30 22.40
C ASP A 515 84.18 24.55 23.17
N THR A 516 84.01 24.34 24.50
CA THR A 516 84.72 25.11 25.54
C THR A 516 84.57 24.44 26.93
N GLU A 517 85.74 24.44 27.58
CA GLU A 517 86.09 23.95 28.88
C GLU A 517 85.24 24.50 30.05
N GLY A 518 85.19 23.73 31.17
CA GLY A 518 85.14 24.35 32.46
C GLY A 518 84.39 23.66 33.58
N SER A 519 85.12 22.79 34.29
CA SER A 519 85.18 22.73 35.75
C SER A 519 83.94 22.51 36.61
N GLY A 520 83.97 21.37 37.32
CA GLY A 520 83.90 21.40 38.78
C GLY A 520 82.55 21.09 39.46
N GLY A 521 82.54 20.02 40.23
CA GLY A 521 81.94 20.02 41.56
C GLY A 521 80.73 19.09 41.76
N THR A 522 81.08 17.88 42.25
CA THR A 522 80.59 17.23 43.48
C THR A 522 79.12 17.10 43.80
N GLU A 523 78.75 15.82 43.96
CA GLU A 523 78.01 15.24 45.11
C GLU A 523 76.58 15.80 45.36
N GLU A 524 75.56 15.07 45.58
CA GLU A 524 75.28 13.95 46.50
C GLU A 524 73.82 13.49 46.21
N GLU A 525 73.69 12.18 46.27
CA GLU A 525 72.68 11.37 46.97
C GLU A 525 71.36 12.07 47.43
N THR A 526 70.28 11.47 47.24
CA THR A 526 69.47 10.57 48.08
C THR A 526 68.11 10.40 47.53
N ASP A 527 67.73 9.20 47.30
CA ASP A 527 66.73 8.37 47.98
C ASP A 527 65.27 8.86 48.06
N GLU A 528 64.46 7.86 47.72
CA GLU A 528 63.20 7.37 48.31
C GLU A 528 61.87 7.93 47.91
N ASN A 529 61.13 6.95 47.39
CA ASN A 529 59.74 6.55 47.76
C ASN A 529 58.52 7.48 47.51
N GLY A 530 57.61 6.82 46.87
CA GLY A 530 56.16 7.17 46.88
C GLY A 530 55.42 6.51 45.79
#